data_ea1d5dd56fbc65e24a07032ccf437aed
#
_entry.id   ea1d5dd56fbc65e24a07032ccf437aed
#
_cell.length_a   1.000
_cell.length_b   1.000
_cell.length_c   1.000
_cell.angle_alpha   90.00
_cell.angle_beta   90.00
_cell.angle_gamma   90.00
#
_symmetry.space_group_name_H-M   'P 1'
#
loop_
_entity.id
_entity.type
_entity.pdbx_description
1 polymer ?
#
loop_
_entity_poly.entity_id
_entity_poly.type
_entity_poly.pdbx_seq_one_letter_code
_entity_poly.pdbx_strand_id
1 'polypeptide(L)' 'MEKNVECYSGVEYAEQPRRFLWQGEWRTVRQIAAEHRTVDGKQFEILDDTGEKFLLAYRSPADCWTIQPLG' A
#
# COMPACT_ATOMS: atom_id res chain seq x y z
N MET A 1 -17.87 -0.81 0.94
CA MET A 1 -16.78 -1.68 0.52
C MET A 1 -15.55 -1.39 1.35
N GLU A 2 -15.00 -2.40 1.97
CA GLU A 2 -13.86 -2.21 2.86
C GLU A 2 -12.59 -2.06 2.06
N LYS A 3 -11.79 -1.07 2.45
CA LYS A 3 -10.47 -0.90 1.87
C LYS A 3 -9.45 -1.60 2.74
N ASN A 4 -8.53 -2.29 2.11
CA ASN A 4 -7.46 -2.98 2.82
C ASN A 4 -6.19 -2.14 2.92
N VAL A 5 -6.21 -0.92 2.39
CA VAL A 5 -5.10 0.03 2.51
C VAL A 5 -5.69 1.40 2.75
N GLU A 6 -5.14 2.09 3.75
CA GLU A 6 -5.48 3.49 4.00
C GLU A 6 -4.36 4.38 3.52
N CYS A 7 -4.71 5.45 2.84
CA CYS A 7 -3.76 6.42 2.31
C CYS A 7 -3.91 7.74 3.04
N TYR A 8 -2.86 8.56 3.00
CA TYR A 8 -2.99 9.92 3.45
C TYR A 8 -4.02 10.63 2.59
N SER A 9 -4.83 11.44 3.21
CA SER A 9 -5.77 12.25 2.48
C SER A 9 -4.98 13.31 1.71
N GLY A 10 -5.22 13.36 0.41
CA GLY A 10 -4.52 14.26 -0.46
C GLY A 10 -5.35 14.50 -1.69
N VAL A 11 -4.76 15.22 -2.62
CA VAL A 11 -5.43 15.57 -3.86
C VAL A 11 -5.50 14.37 -4.78
N GLU A 12 -4.47 13.54 -4.76
CA GLU A 12 -4.40 12.37 -5.61
C GLU A 12 -4.78 11.12 -4.85
N TYR A 13 -5.51 10.26 -5.53
CA TYR A 13 -5.88 8.97 -4.99
C TYR A 13 -4.66 8.06 -4.94
N ALA A 14 -4.56 7.29 -3.86
CA ALA A 14 -3.45 6.34 -3.66
C ALA A 14 -2.10 7.04 -3.66
N GLU A 15 -2.05 8.23 -3.11
CA GLU A 15 -0.82 9.02 -3.14
C GLU A 15 0.28 8.37 -2.32
N GLN A 16 -0.02 8.03 -1.06
CA GLN A 16 0.94 7.34 -0.21
C GLN A 16 0.19 6.47 0.78
N PRO A 17 0.50 5.17 0.85
CA PRO A 17 -0.15 4.31 1.82
C PRO A 17 0.31 4.66 3.24
N ARG A 18 -0.62 4.63 4.16
CA ARG A 18 -0.38 4.94 5.54
C ARG A 18 -0.38 3.68 6.40
N ARG A 19 -1.33 2.80 6.16
CA ARG A 19 -1.40 1.50 6.81
C ARG A 19 -2.20 0.54 5.96
N PHE A 20 -2.05 -0.73 6.22
CA PHE A 20 -2.67 -1.77 5.41
C PHE A 20 -3.14 -2.92 6.28
N LEU A 21 -4.13 -3.65 5.78
CA LEU A 21 -4.71 -4.79 6.47
C LEU A 21 -4.02 -6.06 5.97
N TRP A 22 -3.38 -6.79 6.87
CA TRP A 22 -2.69 -8.02 6.54
C TRP A 22 -3.09 -9.11 7.54
N GLN A 23 -3.69 -10.17 7.04
CA GLN A 23 -4.10 -11.32 7.86
C GLN A 23 -4.94 -10.89 9.07
N GLY A 24 -5.87 -9.98 8.86
CA GLY A 24 -6.77 -9.52 9.91
C GLY A 24 -6.20 -8.47 10.83
N GLU A 25 -4.98 -8.02 10.59
CA GLU A 25 -4.34 -6.99 11.41
C GLU A 25 -4.00 -5.77 10.59
N TRP A 26 -4.28 -4.59 11.15
CA TRP A 26 -3.83 -3.35 10.54
C TRP A 26 -2.38 -3.10 10.91
N ARG A 27 -1.55 -2.91 9.90
CA ARG A 27 -0.13 -2.61 10.08
C ARG A 27 0.16 -1.22 9.57
N THR A 28 1.03 -0.51 10.29
CA THR A 28 1.41 0.85 9.92
C THR A 28 2.60 0.81 8.97
N VAL A 29 2.54 1.64 7.94
CA VAL A 29 3.67 1.84 7.03
C VAL A 29 4.68 2.74 7.75
N ARG A 30 5.81 2.16 8.09
CA ARG A 30 6.88 2.88 8.76
C ARG A 30 7.71 3.68 7.77
N GLN A 31 7.95 3.10 6.60
CA GLN A 31 8.80 3.70 5.60
C GLN A 31 8.40 3.22 4.22
N ILE A 32 8.38 4.12 3.26
CA ILE A 32 8.20 3.76 1.86
C ILE A 32 9.60 3.67 1.26
N ALA A 33 10.02 2.45 0.95
CA ALA A 33 11.37 2.21 0.44
C ALA A 33 11.48 2.54 -1.05
N ALA A 34 10.41 2.31 -1.80
CA ALA A 34 10.40 2.60 -3.23
C ALA A 34 8.98 2.78 -3.71
N GLU A 35 8.84 3.56 -4.76
CA GLU A 35 7.56 3.80 -5.41
C GLU A 35 7.76 3.65 -6.91
N HIS A 36 6.87 2.87 -7.54
CA HIS A 36 6.94 2.64 -8.99
C HIS A 36 5.59 2.92 -9.60
N ARG A 37 5.58 3.54 -10.76
CA ARG A 37 4.37 3.71 -11.53
C ARG A 37 4.20 2.54 -12.47
N THR A 38 2.97 2.05 -12.58
CA THR A 38 2.63 0.98 -13.51
C THR A 38 1.62 1.52 -14.52
N VAL A 39 1.32 0.72 -15.54
CA VAL A 39 0.38 1.14 -16.58
C VAL A 39 -0.98 1.47 -15.98
N ASP A 40 -1.42 0.70 -14.97
CA ASP A 40 -2.75 0.84 -14.41
C ASP A 40 -2.75 1.33 -12.96
N GLY A 41 -1.61 1.77 -12.43
CA GLY A 41 -1.59 2.27 -11.06
C GLY A 41 -0.20 2.54 -10.54
N LYS A 42 0.01 2.13 -9.30
CA LYS A 42 1.27 2.36 -8.60
C LYS A 42 1.63 1.16 -7.75
N GLN A 43 2.91 1.00 -7.48
CA GLN A 43 3.41 -0.02 -6.55
C GLN A 43 4.31 0.65 -5.53
N PHE A 44 4.17 0.24 -4.28
CA PHE A 44 4.97 0.76 -3.18
C PHE A 44 5.66 -0.39 -2.48
N GLU A 45 6.98 -0.32 -2.35
CA GLU A 45 7.72 -1.22 -1.47
C GLU A 45 7.84 -0.54 -0.14
N ILE A 46 7.31 -1.15 0.90
CA ILE A 46 7.23 -0.51 2.21
C ILE A 46 7.82 -1.41 3.28
N LEU A 47 8.19 -0.78 4.39
CA LEU A 47 8.48 -1.46 5.64
C LEU A 47 7.37 -1.15 6.62
N ASP A 48 6.87 -2.19 7.28
CA ASP A 48 5.86 -1.97 8.31
C ASP A 48 6.52 -1.64 9.65
N ASP A 49 5.71 -1.52 10.69
CA ASP A 49 6.19 -1.14 12.00
C ASP A 49 6.97 -2.26 12.70
N THR A 50 6.93 -3.47 12.16
CA THR A 50 7.73 -4.59 12.66
C THR A 50 9.03 -4.77 11.89
N GLY A 51 9.20 -4.01 10.80
CA GLY A 51 10.37 -4.13 9.94
C GLY A 51 10.21 -5.12 8.79
N GLU A 52 9.03 -5.66 8.60
CA GLU A 52 8.76 -6.55 7.47
C GLU A 52 8.52 -5.75 6.21
N LYS A 53 8.97 -6.31 5.09
CA LYS A 53 8.80 -5.67 3.78
C LYS A 53 7.57 -6.22 3.08
N PHE A 54 6.80 -5.30 2.50
CA PHE A 54 5.61 -5.65 1.71
C PHE A 54 5.59 -4.84 0.44
N LEU A 55 4.93 -5.41 -0.56
CA LEU A 55 4.61 -4.70 -1.80
C LEU A 55 3.12 -4.40 -1.79
N LEU A 56 2.80 -3.12 -1.85
CA LEU A 56 1.41 -2.67 -1.94
C LEU A 56 1.19 -2.15 -3.36
N ALA A 57 0.31 -2.80 -4.09
CA ALA A 57 0.04 -2.44 -5.47
C ALA A 57 -1.37 -1.90 -5.61
N TYR A 58 -1.50 -0.73 -6.20
CA TYR A 58 -2.78 -0.09 -6.45
C TYR A 58 -3.10 -0.12 -7.94
N ARG A 59 -4.33 -0.51 -8.25
CA ARG A 59 -4.83 -0.52 -9.62
C ARG A 59 -5.97 0.47 -9.76
N SER A 60 -5.74 1.49 -10.58
CA SER A 60 -6.65 2.60 -10.70
C SER A 60 -8.01 2.23 -11.30
N PRO A 61 -8.08 1.46 -12.40
CA PRO A 61 -9.39 1.15 -12.97
C PRO A 61 -10.31 0.39 -12.02
N ALA A 62 -9.74 -0.48 -11.20
CA ALA A 62 -10.51 -1.31 -10.27
C ALA A 62 -10.58 -0.72 -8.87
N ASP A 63 -9.85 0.36 -8.60
CA ASP A 63 -9.76 0.96 -7.28
C ASP A 63 -9.50 -0.10 -6.21
N CYS A 64 -8.50 -0.93 -6.45
CA CYS A 64 -8.19 -2.00 -5.51
C CYS A 64 -6.70 -2.08 -5.23
N TRP A 65 -6.40 -2.63 -4.06
CA TRP A 65 -5.03 -2.83 -3.61
C TRP A 65 -4.76 -4.32 -3.45
N THR A 66 -3.54 -4.71 -3.78
CA THR A 66 -3.04 -6.04 -3.43
C THR A 66 -1.86 -5.87 -2.50
N ILE A 67 -1.73 -6.81 -1.58
CA ILE A 67 -0.68 -6.79 -0.56
C ILE A 67 0.10 -8.08 -0.68
N GLN A 68 1.41 -7.98 -0.79
CA GLN A 68 2.27 -9.14 -0.97
C GLN A 68 3.51 -8.99 -0.10
N PRO A 69 3.85 -10.00 0.71
CA PRO A 69 5.09 -9.93 1.48
C PRO A 69 6.30 -10.09 0.57
N LEU A 70 7.35 -9.34 0.87
CA LEU A 70 8.60 -9.37 0.10
C LEU A 70 9.74 -10.05 0.84
N GLY A 71 9.54 -10.34 2.08
CA GLY A 71 10.59 -10.88 2.91
C GLY A 71 10.75 -12.38 2.95
#